data_1a7a266865c2a790338b23049578a151
#
_entry.id   1a7a266865c2a790338b23049578a151
#
_cell.length_a   1.000
_cell.length_b   1.000
_cell.length_c   1.000
_cell.angle_alpha   90.00
_cell.angle_beta   90.00
_cell.angle_gamma   90.00
#
_symmetry.space_group_name_H-M   'P 1'
#
loop_
_entity.id
_entity.type
_entity.pdbx_description
1 polymer ?
#
loop_
_entity_poly.entity_id
_entity_poly.type
_entity_poly.pdbx_seq_one_letter_code
_entity_poly.pdbx_strand_id
1 'polypeptide(L)'
;MDNYSFLNAAHTAHFAELYDQYLQQPDSVEPSWRAFFQGFDFGMENNGGAAVNSQVEVPEQVQKEFRVVKLIDGYRTRGHLFTKTNPVRDRRKYTPTLDIENFGLSQGDLATVFNAGEIMGIGPSSLQTIIEHLQKIYCDSIGIEYMYIRNPEKLNWIQQRLNVNDNHPKFSVEQKKHILKKLNQAV
;
A
#
# COMPACT_ATOMS: atom_id res chain seq x y z
N MET A 1 -8.23 -16.22 -18.50
CA MET A 1 -8.12 -15.21 -17.43
C MET A 1 -6.86 -15.57 -16.68
N ASP A 2 -5.86 -14.71 -16.74
CA ASP A 2 -4.55 -14.99 -16.15
C ASP A 2 -4.68 -15.05 -14.64
N ASN A 3 -4.53 -16.27 -14.08
CA ASN A 3 -4.62 -16.54 -12.65
C ASN A 3 -3.57 -15.79 -11.80
N TYR A 4 -2.66 -15.05 -12.42
CA TYR A 4 -1.57 -14.29 -11.79
C TYR A 4 -1.69 -12.78 -11.96
N SER A 5 -2.82 -12.27 -12.44
CA SER A 5 -3.05 -10.82 -12.63
C SER A 5 -3.04 -10.01 -11.32
N PHE A 6 -3.00 -10.69 -10.17
CA PHE A 6 -2.89 -10.06 -8.85
C PHE A 6 -1.46 -9.64 -8.49
N LEU A 7 -0.43 -10.21 -9.16
CA LEU A 7 0.96 -9.81 -9.05
C LEU A 7 1.24 -8.63 -9.98
N ASN A 8 0.87 -7.44 -9.55
CA ASN A 8 1.18 -6.24 -10.32
C ASN A 8 2.64 -5.83 -10.07
N ALA A 9 3.32 -5.27 -11.09
CA ALA A 9 4.75 -4.93 -11.05
C ALA A 9 5.17 -4.02 -9.86
N ALA A 10 4.22 -3.28 -9.27
CA ALA A 10 4.47 -2.45 -8.09
C ALA A 10 4.66 -3.26 -6.78
N HIS A 11 4.24 -4.52 -6.75
CA HIS A 11 4.29 -5.36 -5.55
C HIS A 11 5.41 -6.40 -5.58
N THR A 12 6.09 -6.54 -6.74
CA THR A 12 7.14 -7.53 -6.93
C THR A 12 8.32 -7.32 -6.00
N ALA A 13 8.65 -6.07 -5.62
CA ALA A 13 9.76 -5.78 -4.71
C ALA A 13 9.51 -6.32 -3.29
N HIS A 14 8.33 -6.05 -2.72
CA HIS A 14 7.98 -6.55 -1.39
C HIS A 14 7.84 -8.09 -1.36
N PHE A 15 7.27 -8.66 -2.42
CA PHE A 15 7.18 -10.10 -2.57
C PHE A 15 8.58 -10.73 -2.70
N ALA A 16 9.49 -10.10 -3.45
CA ALA A 16 10.87 -10.56 -3.59
C ALA A 16 11.62 -10.50 -2.25
N GLU A 17 11.46 -9.42 -1.46
CA GLU A 17 12.05 -9.31 -0.13
C GLU A 17 11.57 -10.43 0.82
N LEU A 18 10.26 -10.70 0.85
CA LEU A 18 9.70 -11.79 1.66
C LEU A 18 10.18 -13.16 1.19
N TYR A 19 10.34 -13.36 -0.12
CA TYR A 19 10.85 -14.59 -0.68
C TYR A 19 12.35 -14.77 -0.36
N ASP A 20 13.14 -13.70 -0.45
CA ASP A 20 14.55 -13.71 -0.06
C ASP A 20 14.72 -14.01 1.44
N GLN A 21 13.87 -13.46 2.30
CA GLN A 21 13.84 -13.78 3.73
C GLN A 21 13.50 -15.27 3.97
N TYR A 22 12.50 -15.77 3.23
CA TYR A 22 12.14 -17.18 3.30
C TYR A 22 13.29 -18.09 2.86
N LEU A 23 14.02 -17.76 1.79
CA LEU A 23 15.16 -18.55 1.32
C LEU A 23 16.33 -18.53 2.32
N GLN A 24 16.55 -17.42 3.04
CA GLN A 24 17.61 -17.31 4.04
C GLN A 24 17.22 -17.98 5.37
N GLN A 25 16.02 -17.75 5.84
CA GLN A 25 15.49 -18.28 7.09
C GLN A 25 14.00 -18.56 6.98
N PRO A 26 13.56 -19.75 6.58
CA PRO A 26 12.14 -20.10 6.43
C PRO A 26 11.27 -19.81 7.67
N ASP A 27 11.89 -19.90 8.86
CA ASP A 27 11.22 -19.65 10.13
C ASP A 27 11.06 -18.17 10.49
N SER A 28 11.72 -17.26 9.77
CA SER A 28 11.59 -15.81 9.98
C SER A 28 10.33 -15.24 9.32
N VAL A 29 9.74 -15.98 8.38
CA VAL A 29 8.54 -15.58 7.66
C VAL A 29 7.32 -16.18 8.34
N GLU A 30 6.23 -15.41 8.38
CA GLU A 30 4.96 -15.86 8.96
C GLU A 30 4.50 -17.20 8.33
N PRO A 31 3.88 -18.12 9.10
CA PRO A 31 3.52 -19.48 8.65
C PRO A 31 2.70 -19.54 7.36
N SER A 32 1.83 -18.56 7.11
CA SER A 32 1.01 -18.49 5.89
C SER A 32 1.87 -18.19 4.64
N TRP A 33 2.83 -17.29 4.75
CA TRP A 33 3.79 -17.01 3.69
C TRP A 33 4.75 -18.17 3.44
N ARG A 34 5.17 -18.84 4.50
CA ARG A 34 6.01 -20.04 4.40
C ARG A 34 5.29 -21.13 3.61
N ALA A 35 4.03 -21.42 3.96
CA ALA A 35 3.23 -22.41 3.22
C ALA A 35 3.03 -22.03 1.75
N PHE A 36 2.85 -20.75 1.48
CA PHE A 36 2.75 -20.23 0.12
C PHE A 36 4.04 -20.43 -0.68
N PHE A 37 5.21 -20.05 -0.10
CA PHE A 37 6.50 -20.18 -0.78
C PHE A 37 6.92 -21.64 -0.95
N GLN A 38 6.64 -22.51 0.02
CA GLN A 38 6.83 -23.95 -0.15
C GLN A 38 6.03 -24.52 -1.33
N GLY A 39 4.77 -24.09 -1.46
CA GLY A 39 3.94 -24.48 -2.61
C GLY A 39 4.45 -23.89 -3.93
N PHE A 40 4.98 -22.67 -3.90
CA PHE A 40 5.58 -22.01 -5.05
C PHE A 40 6.85 -22.74 -5.52
N ASP A 41 7.77 -23.06 -4.60
CA ASP A 41 9.01 -23.81 -4.90
C ASP A 41 8.69 -25.21 -5.44
N PHE A 42 7.76 -25.91 -4.80
CA PHE A 42 7.27 -27.22 -5.30
C PHE A 42 6.71 -27.12 -6.71
N GLY A 43 5.97 -26.04 -7.02
CA GLY A 43 5.46 -25.77 -8.36
C GLY A 43 6.55 -25.48 -9.39
N MET A 44 7.63 -24.81 -8.97
CA MET A 44 8.79 -24.50 -9.81
C MET A 44 9.64 -25.75 -10.10
N GLU A 45 9.91 -26.58 -9.08
CA GLU A 45 10.70 -27.80 -9.22
C GLU A 45 10.02 -28.86 -10.09
N ASN A 46 8.69 -28.95 -10.02
CA ASN A 46 7.93 -29.94 -10.80
C ASN A 46 7.55 -29.48 -12.21
N ASN A 47 7.84 -28.24 -12.60
CA ASN A 47 7.45 -27.68 -13.91
C ASN A 47 8.43 -28.01 -15.05
N GLY A 48 9.23 -29.06 -14.90
CA GLY A 48 10.01 -29.66 -15.97
C GLY A 48 9.19 -30.49 -16.98
N GLY A 49 7.92 -30.15 -17.24
CA GLY A 49 7.22 -30.70 -18.39
C GLY A 49 5.86 -31.34 -18.21
N ALA A 50 5.05 -31.00 -17.23
CA ALA A 50 3.63 -31.37 -17.24
C ALA A 50 2.80 -30.24 -16.64
N ALA A 51 1.75 -29.82 -17.36
CA ALA A 51 0.74 -28.92 -16.83
C ALA A 51 0.03 -29.60 -15.64
N VAL A 52 0.51 -29.36 -14.43
CA VAL A 52 -0.17 -29.80 -13.22
C VAL A 52 -1.31 -28.80 -12.99
N ASN A 53 -2.51 -29.27 -13.26
CA ASN A 53 -3.77 -28.61 -12.91
C ASN A 53 -4.01 -28.70 -11.38
N SER A 54 -2.98 -28.44 -10.58
CA SER A 54 -3.08 -28.30 -9.14
C SER A 54 -3.47 -26.85 -8.90
N GLN A 55 -4.72 -26.63 -8.55
CA GLN A 55 -5.12 -25.40 -7.89
C GLN A 55 -4.34 -25.33 -6.57
N VAL A 56 -3.21 -24.64 -6.58
CA VAL A 56 -2.54 -24.26 -5.34
C VAL A 56 -3.50 -23.27 -4.68
N GLU A 57 -4.25 -23.75 -3.69
CA GLU A 57 -5.09 -22.88 -2.87
C GLU A 57 -4.17 -21.95 -2.09
N VAL A 58 -4.06 -20.71 -2.55
CA VAL A 58 -3.34 -19.67 -1.83
C VAL A 58 -4.06 -19.47 -0.49
N PRO A 59 -3.39 -19.58 0.65
CA PRO A 59 -4.01 -19.38 1.96
C PRO A 59 -4.79 -18.07 2.01
N GLU A 60 -5.95 -18.07 2.65
CA GLU A 60 -6.84 -16.90 2.71
C GLU A 60 -6.12 -15.66 3.25
N GLN A 61 -5.26 -15.83 4.27
CA GLN A 61 -4.46 -14.76 4.84
C GLN A 61 -3.55 -14.10 3.80
N VAL A 62 -2.87 -14.88 2.96
CA VAL A 62 -2.00 -14.36 1.89
C VAL A 62 -2.84 -13.59 0.85
N GLN A 63 -4.02 -14.10 0.49
CA GLN A 63 -4.92 -13.38 -0.40
C GLN A 63 -5.36 -12.03 0.20
N LYS A 64 -5.62 -11.99 1.50
CA LYS A 64 -5.96 -10.75 2.22
C LYS A 64 -4.78 -9.78 2.27
N GLU A 65 -3.54 -10.25 2.47
CA GLU A 65 -2.33 -9.41 2.38
C GLU A 65 -2.28 -8.68 1.02
N PHE A 66 -2.47 -9.39 -0.10
CA PHE A 66 -2.50 -8.76 -1.42
C PHE A 66 -3.64 -7.75 -1.57
N ARG A 67 -4.80 -7.99 -0.95
CA ARG A 67 -5.91 -7.04 -0.95
C ARG A 67 -5.55 -5.77 -0.19
N VAL A 68 -4.83 -5.89 0.94
CA VAL A 68 -4.34 -4.74 1.70
C VAL A 68 -3.29 -3.97 0.91
N VAL A 69 -2.36 -4.64 0.22
CA VAL A 69 -1.40 -3.99 -0.67
C VAL A 69 -2.11 -3.21 -1.78
N LYS A 70 -3.15 -3.80 -2.40
CA LYS A 70 -3.98 -3.09 -3.39
C LYS A 70 -4.72 -1.89 -2.80
N LEU A 71 -5.16 -1.97 -1.54
CA LEU A 71 -5.76 -0.86 -0.82
C LEU A 71 -4.74 0.28 -0.65
N ILE A 72 -3.52 -0.02 -0.21
CA ILE A 72 -2.42 0.96 -0.09
C ILE A 72 -2.18 1.67 -1.42
N ASP A 73 -2.10 0.93 -2.53
CA ASP A 73 -1.94 1.53 -3.86
C ASP A 73 -3.15 2.34 -4.30
N GLY A 74 -4.35 1.91 -3.92
CA GLY A 74 -5.56 2.67 -4.13
C GLY A 74 -5.49 4.07 -3.50
N TYR A 75 -4.99 4.16 -2.26
CA TYR A 75 -4.74 5.44 -1.59
C TYR A 75 -3.63 6.25 -2.25
N ARG A 76 -2.52 5.63 -2.64
CA ARG A 76 -1.39 6.30 -3.32
C ARG A 76 -1.80 6.92 -4.66
N THR A 77 -2.66 6.24 -5.40
CA THR A 77 -3.10 6.68 -6.74
C THR A 77 -4.29 7.63 -6.71
N ARG A 78 -5.22 7.46 -5.78
CA ARG A 78 -6.51 8.18 -5.76
C ARG A 78 -6.80 8.95 -4.48
N GLY A 79 -5.97 8.84 -3.44
CA GLY A 79 -6.20 9.50 -2.15
C GLY A 79 -6.37 11.01 -2.28
N HIS A 80 -5.61 11.65 -3.19
CA HIS A 80 -5.71 13.08 -3.46
C HIS A 80 -7.11 13.52 -3.91
N LEU A 81 -7.94 12.64 -4.48
CA LEU A 81 -9.32 12.93 -4.86
C LEU A 81 -10.25 13.06 -3.63
N PHE A 82 -9.87 12.50 -2.51
CA PHE A 82 -10.65 12.46 -1.27
C PHE A 82 -10.14 13.44 -0.20
N THR A 83 -9.17 14.29 -0.55
CA THR A 83 -8.60 15.28 0.38
C THR A 83 -9.57 16.40 0.72
N LYS A 84 -9.43 16.93 1.95
CA LYS A 84 -10.21 18.06 2.47
C LYS A 84 -9.44 19.39 2.28
N THR A 85 -9.04 19.68 1.04
CA THR A 85 -8.23 20.86 0.72
C THR A 85 -9.01 22.17 0.73
N ASN A 86 -10.34 22.12 0.63
CA ASN A 86 -11.18 23.33 0.67
C ASN A 86 -12.06 23.30 1.92
N PRO A 87 -11.86 24.22 2.89
CA PRO A 87 -12.63 24.27 4.14
C PRO A 87 -14.07 24.78 3.96
N VAL A 88 -14.39 25.37 2.80
CA VAL A 88 -15.68 26.05 2.56
C VAL A 88 -16.62 25.22 1.68
N ARG A 89 -16.09 24.26 0.96
CA ARG A 89 -16.88 23.50 -0.03
C ARG A 89 -16.55 22.02 0.00
N ASP A 90 -17.56 21.17 0.09
CA ASP A 90 -17.41 19.73 -0.07
C ASP A 90 -16.95 19.36 -1.47
N ARG A 91 -16.04 18.40 -1.55
CA ARG A 91 -15.59 17.85 -2.83
C ARG A 91 -16.67 17.03 -3.50
N ARG A 92 -16.54 16.88 -4.81
CA ARG A 92 -17.33 15.92 -5.59
C ARG A 92 -17.12 14.52 -5.05
N LYS A 93 -18.16 13.70 -5.08
CA LYS A 93 -18.03 12.28 -4.81
C LYS A 93 -17.36 11.60 -6.00
N TYR A 94 -16.24 10.94 -5.74
CA TYR A 94 -15.51 10.18 -6.75
C TYR A 94 -15.78 8.68 -6.59
N THR A 95 -15.83 7.97 -7.72
CA THR A 95 -16.01 6.52 -7.78
C THR A 95 -14.91 5.89 -8.63
N PRO A 96 -14.43 4.68 -8.29
CA PRO A 96 -14.73 3.93 -7.07
C PRO A 96 -14.17 4.61 -5.82
N THR A 97 -14.84 4.44 -4.69
CA THR A 97 -14.39 4.94 -3.38
C THR A 97 -13.18 4.16 -2.89
N LEU A 98 -12.59 4.61 -1.77
CA LEU A 98 -11.50 3.91 -1.09
C LEU A 98 -12.01 2.99 0.05
N ASP A 99 -13.29 2.64 0.01
CA ASP A 99 -13.89 1.72 0.97
C ASP A 99 -13.29 0.32 0.82
N ILE A 100 -13.08 -0.36 1.93
CA ILE A 100 -12.38 -1.66 1.98
C ILE A 100 -13.08 -2.74 1.17
N GLU A 101 -14.40 -2.66 1.04
CA GLU A 101 -15.23 -3.58 0.26
C GLU A 101 -14.85 -3.57 -1.23
N ASN A 102 -14.42 -2.43 -1.77
CA ASN A 102 -13.94 -2.31 -3.16
C ASN A 102 -12.63 -3.06 -3.42
N PHE A 103 -11.94 -3.46 -2.35
CA PHE A 103 -10.71 -4.24 -2.41
C PHE A 103 -10.92 -5.70 -1.96
N GLY A 104 -12.18 -6.09 -1.70
CA GLY A 104 -12.55 -7.43 -1.26
C GLY A 104 -12.22 -7.72 0.21
N LEU A 105 -12.04 -6.67 1.02
CA LEU A 105 -11.88 -6.73 2.47
C LEU A 105 -13.22 -6.45 3.14
N SER A 106 -13.36 -6.82 4.41
CA SER A 106 -14.59 -6.67 5.17
C SER A 106 -14.36 -5.98 6.52
N GLN A 107 -15.42 -5.55 7.17
CA GLN A 107 -15.36 -4.98 8.52
C GLN A 107 -14.78 -5.97 9.56
N GLY A 108 -14.95 -7.28 9.33
CA GLY A 108 -14.35 -8.33 10.16
C GLY A 108 -12.83 -8.37 10.09
N ASP A 109 -12.22 -7.83 9.02
CA ASP A 109 -10.77 -7.82 8.84
C ASP A 109 -10.06 -6.65 9.54
N LEU A 110 -10.80 -5.66 10.07
CA LEU A 110 -10.24 -4.44 10.65
C LEU A 110 -9.27 -4.70 11.81
N ALA A 111 -9.53 -5.72 12.63
CA ALA A 111 -8.67 -6.09 13.74
C ALA A 111 -7.53 -7.05 13.34
N THR A 112 -7.57 -7.59 12.12
CA THR A 112 -6.53 -8.52 11.64
C THR A 112 -5.23 -7.77 11.37
N VAL A 113 -4.11 -8.35 11.81
CA VAL A 113 -2.76 -7.80 11.60
C VAL A 113 -2.25 -8.22 10.24
N PHE A 114 -1.70 -7.27 9.49
CA PHE A 114 -1.14 -7.46 8.16
C PHE A 114 0.31 -6.97 8.10
N ASN A 115 1.18 -7.75 7.44
CA ASN A 115 2.56 -7.39 7.18
C ASN A 115 2.69 -6.25 6.16
N ALA A 116 1.68 -6.03 5.35
CA ALA A 116 1.60 -4.92 4.39
C ALA A 116 1.84 -3.54 5.03
N GLY A 117 1.67 -3.38 6.35
CA GLY A 117 2.04 -2.17 7.09
C GLY A 117 3.52 -1.80 7.00
N GLU A 118 4.41 -2.76 6.74
CA GLU A 118 5.85 -2.52 6.53
C GLU A 118 6.12 -1.63 5.31
N ILE A 119 5.32 -1.78 4.25
CA ILE A 119 5.41 -0.93 3.03
C ILE A 119 5.26 0.55 3.36
N MET A 120 4.61 0.86 4.48
CA MET A 120 4.39 2.22 4.96
C MET A 120 5.32 2.61 6.11
N GLY A 121 6.22 1.72 6.53
CA GLY A 121 7.15 1.95 7.63
C GLY A 121 6.52 1.93 9.03
N ILE A 122 5.30 1.41 9.17
CA ILE A 122 4.62 1.27 10.48
C ILE A 122 4.73 -0.15 11.06
N GLY A 123 5.41 -1.06 10.32
CA GLY A 123 5.53 -2.47 10.70
C GLY A 123 4.20 -3.24 10.57
N PRO A 124 4.19 -4.52 10.97
CA PRO A 124 2.96 -5.30 11.01
C PRO A 124 1.91 -4.61 11.86
N SER A 125 0.74 -4.33 11.27
CA SER A 125 -0.29 -3.50 11.89
C SER A 125 -1.69 -3.96 11.54
N SER A 126 -2.67 -3.64 12.39
CA SER A 126 -4.06 -3.94 12.08
C SER A 126 -4.52 -3.17 10.84
N LEU A 127 -5.49 -3.74 10.10
CA LEU A 127 -6.07 -3.07 8.94
C LEU A 127 -6.62 -1.68 9.29
N GLN A 128 -7.24 -1.55 10.47
CA GLN A 128 -7.73 -0.27 10.98
C GLN A 128 -6.59 0.76 11.07
N THR A 129 -5.45 0.38 11.67
CA THR A 129 -4.28 1.26 11.81
C THR A 129 -3.70 1.65 10.45
N ILE A 130 -3.63 0.70 9.52
CA ILE A 130 -3.17 0.95 8.14
C ILE A 130 -4.08 1.98 7.46
N ILE A 131 -5.40 1.82 7.55
CA ILE A 131 -6.37 2.74 6.96
C ILE A 131 -6.25 4.15 7.56
N GLU A 132 -6.18 4.26 8.88
CA GLU A 132 -6.03 5.55 9.57
C GLU A 132 -4.76 6.29 9.12
N HIS A 133 -3.65 5.56 9.01
CA HIS A 133 -2.39 6.11 8.52
C HIS A 133 -2.49 6.56 7.06
N LEU A 134 -3.10 5.74 6.19
CA LEU A 134 -3.35 6.09 4.78
C LEU A 134 -4.23 7.33 4.63
N GLN A 135 -5.32 7.41 5.40
CA GLN A 135 -6.23 8.56 5.38
C GLN A 135 -5.50 9.83 5.81
N LYS A 136 -4.65 9.75 6.83
CA LYS A 136 -3.88 10.88 7.33
C LYS A 136 -2.89 11.39 6.28
N ILE A 137 -2.19 10.50 5.58
CA ILE A 137 -1.19 10.89 4.58
C ILE A 137 -1.84 11.39 3.29
N TYR A 138 -2.86 10.68 2.79
CA TYR A 138 -3.34 10.84 1.41
C TYR A 138 -4.70 11.55 1.28
N CYS A 139 -5.50 11.64 2.37
CA CYS A 139 -6.87 12.15 2.31
C CYS A 139 -7.13 13.35 3.22
N ASP A 140 -6.13 13.89 3.90
CA ASP A 140 -6.30 15.05 4.77
C ASP A 140 -6.21 16.38 3.98
N SER A 141 -5.59 17.40 4.53
CA SER A 141 -5.57 18.76 4.00
C SER A 141 -4.62 18.98 2.82
N ILE A 142 -3.70 18.06 2.55
CA ILE A 142 -2.71 18.15 1.47
C ILE A 142 -2.93 17.00 0.49
N GLY A 143 -3.33 17.32 -0.74
CA GLY A 143 -3.41 16.35 -1.83
C GLY A 143 -2.07 16.18 -2.53
N ILE A 144 -1.66 14.93 -2.74
CA ILE A 144 -0.42 14.60 -3.46
C ILE A 144 -0.74 13.66 -4.60
N GLU A 145 -0.23 14.01 -5.78
CA GLU A 145 -0.29 13.22 -7.00
C GLU A 145 1.13 13.00 -7.52
N TYR A 146 1.64 11.77 -7.42
CA TYR A 146 3.06 11.46 -7.72
C TYR A 146 3.26 10.10 -8.40
N MET A 147 2.23 9.25 -8.46
CA MET A 147 2.35 7.89 -8.99
C MET A 147 2.66 7.83 -10.50
N TYR A 148 2.60 8.96 -11.22
CA TYR A 148 3.04 9.09 -12.61
C TYR A 148 4.57 9.14 -12.78
N ILE A 149 5.33 9.28 -11.70
CA ILE A 149 6.80 9.32 -11.71
C ILE A 149 7.33 7.92 -12.02
N ARG A 150 8.03 7.78 -13.15
CA ARG A 150 8.54 6.48 -13.63
C ARG A 150 9.86 6.05 -12.99
N ASN A 151 10.60 6.97 -12.37
CA ASN A 151 11.86 6.66 -11.72
C ASN A 151 11.61 6.05 -10.34
N PRO A 152 11.98 4.77 -10.10
CA PRO A 152 11.67 4.07 -8.87
C PRO A 152 12.36 4.67 -7.63
N GLU A 153 13.59 5.16 -7.77
CA GLU A 153 14.34 5.78 -6.66
C GLU A 153 13.64 7.06 -6.17
N LYS A 154 13.18 7.91 -7.10
CA LYS A 154 12.42 9.13 -6.78
C LYS A 154 11.08 8.78 -6.15
N LEU A 155 10.40 7.77 -6.68
CA LEU A 155 9.12 7.30 -6.16
C LEU A 155 9.27 6.82 -4.71
N ASN A 156 10.23 5.95 -4.45
CA ASN A 156 10.53 5.43 -3.11
C ASN A 156 10.90 6.56 -2.15
N TRP A 157 11.73 7.50 -2.58
CA TRP A 157 12.11 8.65 -1.76
C TRP A 157 10.89 9.48 -1.33
N ILE A 158 9.96 9.78 -2.28
CA ILE A 158 8.72 10.50 -1.97
C ILE A 158 7.89 9.71 -0.96
N GLN A 159 7.67 8.42 -1.18
CA GLN A 159 6.88 7.57 -0.29
C GLN A 159 7.46 7.54 1.13
N GLN A 160 8.77 7.37 1.27
CA GLN A 160 9.44 7.42 2.57
C GLN A 160 9.26 8.77 3.27
N ARG A 161 9.39 9.88 2.52
CA ARG A 161 9.21 11.23 3.10
C ARG A 161 7.77 11.48 3.56
N LEU A 162 6.78 10.98 2.83
CA LEU A 162 5.38 11.06 3.22
C LEU A 162 5.09 10.25 4.49
N ASN A 163 5.61 9.04 4.58
CA ASN A 163 5.42 8.17 5.74
C ASN A 163 6.06 8.76 7.01
N VAL A 164 7.28 9.31 6.92
CA VAL A 164 8.00 9.86 8.09
C VAL A 164 7.26 11.04 8.74
N ASN A 165 6.61 11.89 7.95
CA ASN A 165 5.97 13.10 8.43
C ASN A 165 4.45 13.06 8.38
N ASP A 166 3.85 11.90 8.06
CA ASP A 166 2.40 11.73 7.84
C ASP A 166 1.83 12.80 6.89
N ASN A 167 2.63 13.27 5.93
CA ASN A 167 2.32 14.40 5.06
C ASN A 167 1.93 15.70 5.81
N HIS A 168 2.38 15.85 7.05
CA HIS A 168 2.08 17.00 7.90
C HIS A 168 3.38 17.75 8.26
N PRO A 169 3.82 18.70 7.41
CA PRO A 169 5.02 19.48 7.69
C PRO A 169 4.81 20.36 8.92
N LYS A 170 5.73 20.26 9.87
CA LYS A 170 5.73 21.07 11.11
C LYS A 170 6.36 22.43 10.86
N PHE A 171 5.66 23.32 10.18
CA PHE A 171 6.12 24.70 9.99
C PHE A 171 5.91 25.55 11.24
N SER A 172 6.93 26.36 11.58
CA SER A 172 6.79 27.43 12.59
C SER A 172 5.81 28.52 12.11
N VAL A 173 5.32 29.33 13.05
CA VAL A 173 4.42 30.46 12.72
C VAL A 173 5.11 31.42 11.73
N GLU A 174 6.41 31.68 11.91
CA GLU A 174 7.20 32.54 11.03
C GLU A 174 7.32 31.96 9.61
N GLN A 175 7.58 30.66 9.49
CA GLN A 175 7.60 29.98 8.20
C GLN A 175 6.23 30.06 7.50
N LYS A 176 5.14 29.84 8.23
CA LYS A 176 3.76 29.96 7.69
C LYS A 176 3.48 31.39 7.20
N LYS A 177 3.88 32.42 7.98
CA LYS A 177 3.74 33.80 7.56
C LYS A 177 4.59 34.14 6.33
N HIS A 178 5.81 33.60 6.25
CA HIS A 178 6.66 33.76 5.06
C HIS A 178 6.04 33.13 3.82
N ILE A 179 5.53 31.88 3.92
CA ILE A 179 4.83 31.20 2.83
C ILE A 179 3.62 32.02 2.37
N LEU A 180 2.77 32.47 3.30
CA LEU A 180 1.61 33.31 3.00
C LEU A 180 2.00 34.61 2.27
N LYS A 181 3.06 35.27 2.75
CA LYS A 181 3.58 36.49 2.10
C LYS A 181 4.02 36.20 0.65
N LYS A 182 4.71 35.06 0.42
CA LYS A 182 5.15 34.69 -0.93
C LYS A 182 3.97 34.35 -1.83
N LEU A 183 2.96 33.67 -1.33
CA LEU A 183 1.74 33.40 -2.09
C LEU A 183 1.02 34.69 -2.50
N ASN A 184 0.89 35.65 -1.56
CA ASN A 184 0.26 36.96 -1.87
C ASN A 184 1.10 37.82 -2.84
N GLN A 185 2.39 37.59 -2.96
CA GLN A 185 3.26 38.30 -3.94
C GLN A 185 3.21 37.67 -5.34
N ALA A 186 2.71 36.44 -5.46
CA ALA A 186 2.63 35.71 -6.72
C ALA A 186 1.28 35.94 -7.47
N VAL A 187 0.35 36.64 -6.86
CA VAL A 187 -0.93 37.09 -7.41
C VAL A 187 -0.78 38.53 -7.88
#